data_9a39df66fb7000f7b2a0a01c88363205
#
_entry.id   9a39df66fb7000f7b2a0a01c88363205
#
_cell.length_a   1.000
_cell.length_b   1.000
_cell.length_c   1.000
_cell.angle_alpha   90.00
_cell.angle_beta   90.00
_cell.angle_gamma   90.00
#
_symmetry.space_group_name_H-M   'P 1'
#
loop_
_entity.id
_entity.type
_entity.pdbx_description
1 polymer ?
#
loop_
_entity_poly.entity_id
_entity_poly.type
_entity_poly.pdbx_seq_one_letter_code
_entity_poly.pdbx_strand_id
1 'polypeptide(L)'
;VLSRLLSLQQADAAFPSGSFAFSNGIEGLVAGDPAFDTASLIRTLTGLVRFRWAESDRVALILAHRAAPDPARLGRIDAAVEAAALVEAMRVGSRRNGASLLTTHVRLATPGADELRAAIRSGPMLGHLATVQGALWRALGLSEPEAAAVAGYQLVSGTVSATVRLGQVGAIQGQQALQAVLPLVAEIAERPVPEEPDDAIVLTGFTPLIEIAAMRHARADLRLFAN
;
A
#
# COMPACT_ATOMS: atom_id res chain seq x y z
N VAL A 1 -3.31 19.50 -15.01
CA VAL A 1 -4.61 18.78 -15.21
C VAL A 1 -4.35 17.29 -15.46
N LEU A 2 -3.40 16.93 -16.35
CA LEU A 2 -3.14 15.52 -16.69
C LEU A 2 -2.70 14.70 -15.45
N SER A 3 -1.79 15.22 -14.60
CA SER A 3 -1.34 14.51 -13.39
C SER A 3 -2.51 14.16 -12.47
N ARG A 4 -3.47 15.06 -12.29
CA ARG A 4 -4.69 14.79 -11.51
C ARG A 4 -5.56 13.70 -12.11
N LEU A 5 -5.69 13.66 -13.45
CA LEU A 5 -6.44 12.61 -14.12
C LEU A 5 -5.72 11.24 -13.98
N LEU A 6 -4.40 11.24 -14.08
CA LEU A 6 -3.59 10.06 -13.83
C LEU A 6 -3.70 9.60 -12.36
N SER A 7 -3.71 10.52 -11.40
CA SER A 7 -3.95 10.19 -9.99
C SER A 7 -5.31 9.52 -9.78
N LEU A 8 -6.37 10.05 -10.41
CA LEU A 8 -7.70 9.44 -10.36
C LEU A 8 -7.71 8.05 -11.00
N GLN A 9 -7.04 7.88 -12.16
CA GLN A 9 -6.92 6.57 -12.80
C GLN A 9 -6.21 5.56 -11.90
N GLN A 10 -5.11 5.95 -11.25
CA GLN A 10 -4.38 5.06 -10.34
C GLN A 10 -5.22 4.72 -9.10
N ALA A 11 -6.04 5.64 -8.62
CA ALA A 11 -6.90 5.46 -7.44
C ALA A 11 -8.20 4.69 -7.74
N ASP A 12 -8.56 4.51 -9.01
CA ASP A 12 -9.80 3.85 -9.41
C ASP A 12 -9.84 2.38 -8.95
N ALA A 13 -10.95 1.96 -8.39
CA ALA A 13 -11.18 0.57 -7.97
C ALA A 13 -11.17 -0.42 -9.15
N ALA A 14 -11.46 0.05 -10.37
CA ALA A 14 -11.39 -0.75 -11.60
C ALA A 14 -9.96 -0.85 -12.16
N PHE A 15 -9.00 -0.05 -11.66
CA PHE A 15 -7.61 -0.17 -12.10
C PHE A 15 -7.03 -1.52 -11.70
N PRO A 16 -6.48 -2.32 -12.63
CA PRO A 16 -6.11 -3.71 -12.35
C PRO A 16 -4.77 -3.81 -11.60
N SER A 17 -4.71 -3.24 -10.40
CA SER A 17 -3.54 -3.27 -9.51
C SER A 17 -3.36 -4.59 -8.77
N GLY A 18 -4.39 -5.45 -8.75
CA GLY A 18 -4.40 -6.69 -7.96
C GLY A 18 -4.77 -6.50 -6.48
N SER A 19 -4.90 -5.27 -5.99
CA SER A 19 -5.16 -4.96 -4.58
C SER A 19 -6.51 -5.48 -4.05
N PHE A 20 -7.48 -5.71 -4.95
CA PHE A 20 -8.81 -6.24 -4.62
C PHE A 20 -8.78 -7.61 -3.92
N ALA A 21 -7.75 -8.41 -4.14
CA ALA A 21 -7.59 -9.73 -3.55
C ALA A 21 -7.02 -9.68 -2.11
N PHE A 22 -6.66 -8.51 -1.60
CA PHE A 22 -5.99 -8.37 -0.30
C PHE A 22 -6.84 -7.58 0.69
N SER A 23 -6.89 -8.06 1.94
CA SER A 23 -7.67 -7.44 3.02
C SER A 23 -6.87 -6.48 3.89
N ASN A 24 -5.54 -6.39 3.73
CA ASN A 24 -4.64 -5.66 4.61
C ASN A 24 -4.74 -6.08 6.11
N GLY A 25 -5.11 -7.36 6.37
CA GLY A 25 -5.27 -7.89 7.71
C GLY A 25 -6.67 -7.68 8.32
N ILE A 26 -7.57 -6.94 7.64
CA ILE A 26 -8.92 -6.65 8.17
C ILE A 26 -9.77 -7.92 8.34
N GLU A 27 -9.64 -8.91 7.45
CA GLU A 27 -10.37 -10.17 7.57
C GLU A 27 -10.07 -10.90 8.88
N GLY A 28 -8.79 -10.94 9.28
CA GLY A 28 -8.39 -11.53 10.54
C GLY A 28 -8.86 -10.74 11.77
N LEU A 29 -8.92 -9.40 11.67
CA LEU A 29 -9.47 -8.57 12.75
C LEU A 29 -10.96 -8.80 12.94
N VAL A 30 -11.72 -8.78 11.85
CA VAL A 30 -13.17 -9.02 11.84
C VAL A 30 -13.51 -10.42 12.37
N ALA A 31 -12.76 -11.45 11.96
CA ALA A 31 -12.96 -12.80 12.44
C ALA A 31 -12.74 -12.93 13.96
N GLY A 32 -11.92 -12.06 14.55
CA GLY A 32 -11.63 -12.02 15.99
C GLY A 32 -12.54 -11.10 16.81
N ASP A 33 -13.40 -10.30 16.17
CA ASP A 33 -14.27 -9.33 16.84
C ASP A 33 -15.70 -9.38 16.27
N PRO A 34 -16.61 -10.17 16.86
CA PRO A 34 -18.01 -10.23 16.42
C PRO A 34 -18.77 -8.91 16.55
N ALA A 35 -18.27 -7.96 17.32
CA ALA A 35 -18.85 -6.63 17.51
C ALA A 35 -18.23 -5.56 16.61
N PHE A 36 -17.45 -5.98 15.60
CA PHE A 36 -16.79 -5.05 14.68
C PHE A 36 -17.81 -4.19 13.93
N ASP A 37 -17.73 -2.89 14.13
CA ASP A 37 -18.68 -1.90 13.61
C ASP A 37 -17.96 -0.76 12.83
N THR A 38 -18.70 0.26 12.41
CA THR A 38 -18.17 1.43 11.72
C THR A 38 -17.15 2.20 12.56
N ALA A 39 -17.35 2.28 13.87
CA ALA A 39 -16.39 2.95 14.75
C ALA A 39 -15.09 2.15 14.87
N SER A 40 -15.17 0.83 14.92
CA SER A 40 -14.03 -0.10 14.87
C SER A 40 -13.26 0.05 13.55
N LEU A 41 -13.97 0.16 12.43
CA LEU A 41 -13.37 0.41 11.12
C LEU A 41 -12.61 1.74 11.10
N ILE A 42 -13.21 2.85 11.57
CA ILE A 42 -12.54 4.16 11.62
C ILE A 42 -11.28 4.11 12.49
N ARG A 43 -11.33 3.47 13.66
CA ARG A 43 -10.14 3.27 14.52
C ARG A 43 -9.05 2.47 13.81
N THR A 44 -9.41 1.39 13.14
CA THR A 44 -8.49 0.54 12.38
C THR A 44 -7.84 1.30 11.23
N LEU A 45 -8.62 2.03 10.43
CA LEU A 45 -8.11 2.86 9.34
C LEU A 45 -7.18 3.95 9.84
N THR A 46 -7.54 4.63 10.93
CA THR A 46 -6.69 5.65 11.57
C THR A 46 -5.36 5.05 12.04
N GLY A 47 -5.40 3.87 12.64
CA GLY A 47 -4.20 3.14 13.08
C GLY A 47 -3.31 2.74 11.90
N LEU A 48 -3.88 2.17 10.83
CA LEU A 48 -3.16 1.82 9.60
C LEU A 48 -2.48 3.03 8.97
N VAL A 49 -3.20 4.15 8.88
CA VAL A 49 -2.68 5.38 8.28
C VAL A 49 -1.56 5.98 9.14
N ARG A 50 -1.73 6.07 10.45
CA ARG A 50 -0.75 6.71 11.35
C ARG A 50 0.50 5.88 11.59
N PHE A 51 0.33 4.57 11.83
CA PHE A 51 1.40 3.75 12.40
C PHE A 51 2.02 2.76 11.41
N ARG A 52 1.44 2.61 10.23
CA ARG A 52 2.03 1.80 9.16
C ARG A 52 2.31 2.64 7.93
N TRP A 53 1.27 3.20 7.30
CA TRP A 53 1.45 3.91 6.05
C TRP A 53 2.33 5.15 6.20
N ALA A 54 2.07 6.00 7.19
CA ALA A 54 2.84 7.22 7.42
C ALA A 54 4.33 6.95 7.64
N GLU A 55 4.66 5.91 8.41
CA GLU A 55 5.99 5.66 8.96
C GLU A 55 6.78 4.60 8.16
N SER A 56 6.13 3.89 7.23
CA SER A 56 6.78 2.84 6.46
C SER A 56 6.42 2.93 4.97
N ASP A 57 5.19 2.56 4.57
CA ASP A 57 4.84 2.43 3.15
C ASP A 57 4.98 3.75 2.39
N ARG A 58 4.57 4.88 2.97
CA ARG A 58 4.71 6.22 2.38
C ARG A 58 6.16 6.65 2.28
N VAL A 59 6.95 6.41 3.33
CA VAL A 59 8.38 6.76 3.33
C VAL A 59 9.09 6.01 2.22
N ALA A 60 8.90 4.69 2.14
CA ALA A 60 9.47 3.86 1.09
C ALA A 60 9.04 4.32 -0.32
N LEU A 61 7.75 4.67 -0.50
CA LEU A 61 7.22 5.18 -1.75
C LEU A 61 7.90 6.49 -2.17
N ILE A 62 8.04 7.45 -1.26
CA ILE A 62 8.68 8.75 -1.57
C ILE A 62 10.17 8.57 -1.86
N LEU A 63 10.88 7.76 -1.08
CA LEU A 63 12.28 7.45 -1.35
C LEU A 63 12.45 6.77 -2.72
N ALA A 64 11.58 5.81 -3.07
CA ALA A 64 11.59 5.16 -4.36
C ALA A 64 11.25 6.12 -5.51
N HIS A 65 10.31 7.04 -5.29
CA HIS A 65 9.98 8.09 -6.25
C HIS A 65 11.20 8.97 -6.56
N ARG A 66 11.98 9.35 -5.54
CA ARG A 66 13.23 10.12 -5.71
C ARG A 66 14.35 9.30 -6.35
N ALA A 67 14.44 8.01 -6.01
CA ALA A 67 15.46 7.11 -6.49
C ALA A 67 15.31 6.73 -7.97
N ALA A 68 14.08 6.71 -8.49
CA ALA A 68 13.83 6.28 -9.86
C ALA A 68 14.54 7.20 -10.90
N PRO A 69 15.20 6.62 -11.93
CA PRO A 69 15.15 5.20 -12.32
C PRO A 69 16.33 4.33 -11.81
N ASP A 70 17.10 4.72 -10.80
CA ASP A 70 18.29 3.99 -10.32
C ASP A 70 17.92 2.63 -9.67
N PRO A 71 18.17 1.47 -10.31
CA PRO A 71 17.77 0.17 -9.81
C PRO A 71 18.54 -0.26 -8.54
N ALA A 72 19.77 0.22 -8.36
CA ALA A 72 20.56 -0.11 -7.16
C ALA A 72 19.97 0.58 -5.93
N ARG A 73 19.61 1.85 -6.06
CA ARG A 73 18.96 2.61 -4.98
C ARG A 73 17.55 2.10 -4.70
N LEU A 74 16.77 1.80 -5.73
CA LEU A 74 15.46 1.15 -5.59
C LEU A 74 15.57 -0.20 -4.86
N GLY A 75 16.60 -1.00 -5.16
CA GLY A 75 16.85 -2.28 -4.48
C GLY A 75 17.13 -2.14 -2.99
N ARG A 76 17.88 -1.10 -2.57
CA ARG A 76 18.12 -0.84 -1.14
C ARG A 76 16.85 -0.44 -0.40
N ILE A 77 16.02 0.41 -1.00
CA ILE A 77 14.72 0.79 -0.43
C ILE A 77 13.80 -0.43 -0.31
N ASP A 78 13.75 -1.25 -1.33
CA ASP A 78 12.94 -2.45 -1.39
C ASP A 78 13.35 -3.49 -0.32
N ALA A 79 14.66 -3.65 -0.12
CA ALA A 79 15.21 -4.46 0.97
C ALA A 79 14.84 -3.93 2.37
N ALA A 80 14.79 -2.61 2.55
CA ALA A 80 14.33 -2.00 3.79
C ALA A 80 12.85 -2.28 4.05
N VAL A 81 11.99 -2.27 3.01
CA VAL A 81 10.57 -2.66 3.12
C VAL A 81 10.45 -4.14 3.53
N GLU A 82 11.24 -5.03 2.93
CA GLU A 82 11.25 -6.46 3.31
C GLU A 82 11.65 -6.64 4.78
N ALA A 83 12.69 -5.94 5.23
CA ALA A 83 13.18 -6.03 6.60
C ALA A 83 12.20 -5.45 7.63
N ALA A 84 11.48 -4.37 7.29
CA ALA A 84 10.52 -3.73 8.18
C ALA A 84 9.22 -4.53 8.36
N ALA A 85 8.84 -5.36 7.41
CA ALA A 85 7.60 -6.14 7.46
C ALA A 85 7.80 -7.43 8.27
N LEU A 86 7.28 -7.48 9.51
CA LEU A 86 7.47 -8.62 10.42
C LEU A 86 6.72 -9.88 9.97
N VAL A 87 5.54 -9.72 9.35
CA VAL A 87 4.63 -10.83 9.00
C VAL A 87 4.86 -11.27 7.56
N GLU A 88 5.19 -12.54 7.36
CA GLU A 88 5.46 -13.10 6.03
C GLU A 88 4.29 -12.94 5.07
N ALA A 89 3.05 -13.18 5.53
CA ALA A 89 1.86 -13.00 4.69
C ALA A 89 1.74 -11.56 4.15
N MET A 90 2.14 -10.56 4.93
CA MET A 90 2.14 -9.15 4.51
C MET A 90 3.27 -8.86 3.51
N ARG A 91 4.47 -9.44 3.71
CA ARG A 91 5.58 -9.35 2.73
C ARG A 91 5.18 -9.95 1.39
N VAL A 92 4.67 -11.18 1.43
CA VAL A 92 4.21 -11.89 0.21
C VAL A 92 3.08 -11.11 -0.47
N GLY A 93 2.12 -10.59 0.30
CA GLY A 93 1.03 -9.74 -0.20
C GLY A 93 1.54 -8.48 -0.89
N SER A 94 2.47 -7.78 -0.26
CA SER A 94 3.09 -6.57 -0.82
C SER A 94 3.80 -6.85 -2.15
N ARG A 95 4.61 -7.91 -2.22
CA ARG A 95 5.30 -8.31 -3.47
C ARG A 95 4.33 -8.74 -4.57
N ARG A 96 3.26 -9.47 -4.24
CA ARG A 96 2.21 -9.85 -5.21
C ARG A 96 1.49 -8.64 -5.78
N ASN A 97 1.14 -7.68 -4.92
CA ASN A 97 0.51 -6.43 -5.35
C ASN A 97 1.44 -5.61 -6.22
N GLY A 98 2.71 -5.49 -5.85
CA GLY A 98 3.72 -4.81 -6.66
C GLY A 98 3.90 -5.46 -8.04
N ALA A 99 3.98 -6.79 -8.09
CA ALA A 99 4.08 -7.53 -9.35
C ALA A 99 2.85 -7.37 -10.25
N SER A 100 1.64 -7.35 -9.66
CA SER A 100 0.39 -7.13 -10.39
C SER A 100 0.33 -5.71 -10.96
N LEU A 101 0.62 -4.70 -10.14
CA LEU A 101 0.69 -3.30 -10.55
C LEU A 101 1.69 -3.11 -11.69
N LEU A 102 2.90 -3.63 -11.53
CA LEU A 102 3.95 -3.56 -12.55
C LEU A 102 3.54 -4.23 -13.86
N THR A 103 2.90 -5.39 -13.79
CA THR A 103 2.39 -6.08 -14.99
C THR A 103 1.39 -5.22 -15.75
N THR A 104 0.52 -4.51 -15.03
CA THR A 104 -0.43 -3.57 -15.63
C THR A 104 0.30 -2.42 -16.31
N HIS A 105 1.26 -1.79 -15.62
CA HIS A 105 2.02 -0.66 -16.17
C HIS A 105 2.88 -1.04 -17.38
N VAL A 106 3.43 -2.26 -17.39
CA VAL A 106 4.11 -2.79 -18.59
C VAL A 106 3.16 -2.86 -19.78
N ARG A 107 1.92 -3.34 -19.58
CA ARG A 107 0.91 -3.41 -20.65
C ARG A 107 0.42 -2.04 -21.11
N LEU A 108 0.45 -1.04 -20.22
CA LEU A 108 0.14 0.35 -20.52
C LEU A 108 1.33 1.11 -21.12
N ALA A 109 2.46 0.43 -21.34
CA ALA A 109 3.70 1.04 -21.84
C ALA A 109 4.16 2.25 -21.02
N THR A 110 3.98 2.20 -19.69
CA THR A 110 4.48 3.24 -18.79
C THR A 110 6.00 3.31 -18.88
N PRO A 111 6.60 4.50 -19.07
CA PRO A 111 8.05 4.64 -19.16
C PRO A 111 8.77 4.01 -17.96
N GLY A 112 9.84 3.25 -18.20
CA GLY A 112 10.64 2.59 -17.16
C GLY A 112 10.01 1.31 -16.55
N ALA A 113 8.80 0.92 -16.95
CA ALA A 113 8.13 -0.26 -16.38
C ALA A 113 8.83 -1.58 -16.79
N ASP A 114 9.32 -1.67 -18.03
CA ASP A 114 10.07 -2.84 -18.49
C ASP A 114 11.43 -2.98 -17.81
N GLU A 115 12.13 -1.86 -17.62
CA GLU A 115 13.40 -1.78 -16.91
C GLU A 115 13.24 -2.17 -15.43
N LEU A 116 12.19 -1.68 -14.79
CA LEU A 116 11.84 -2.05 -13.41
C LEU A 116 11.54 -3.55 -13.30
N ARG A 117 10.80 -4.10 -14.27
CA ARG A 117 10.53 -5.54 -14.35
C ARG A 117 11.79 -6.36 -14.55
N ALA A 118 12.73 -5.88 -15.37
CA ALA A 118 14.02 -6.52 -15.56
C ALA A 118 14.85 -6.52 -14.28
N ALA A 119 14.91 -5.41 -13.54
CA ALA A 119 15.60 -5.29 -12.26
C ALA A 119 15.06 -6.27 -11.20
N ILE A 120 13.73 -6.45 -11.12
CA ILE A 120 13.13 -7.43 -10.21
C ILE A 120 13.48 -8.87 -10.64
N ARG A 121 13.45 -9.18 -11.93
CA ARG A 121 13.80 -10.52 -12.43
C ARG A 121 15.28 -10.87 -12.26
N SER A 122 16.16 -9.90 -12.36
CA SER A 122 17.62 -10.10 -12.21
C SER A 122 18.09 -10.16 -10.76
N GLY A 123 17.23 -9.83 -9.80
CA GLY A 123 17.42 -10.11 -8.39
C GLY A 123 17.81 -8.95 -7.45
N PRO A 124 18.14 -7.71 -7.89
CA PRO A 124 18.43 -6.66 -6.93
C PRO A 124 17.21 -6.13 -6.19
N MET A 125 16.00 -6.44 -6.69
CA MET A 125 14.71 -6.01 -6.12
C MET A 125 13.78 -7.19 -5.91
N LEU A 126 12.92 -7.08 -4.89
CA LEU A 126 11.84 -8.04 -4.58
C LEU A 126 10.48 -7.61 -5.15
N GLY A 127 10.32 -6.30 -5.42
CA GLY A 127 9.14 -5.72 -6.04
C GLY A 127 8.01 -5.44 -5.04
N HIS A 128 8.32 -4.91 -3.87
CA HIS A 128 7.30 -4.46 -2.92
C HIS A 128 6.44 -3.33 -3.49
N LEU A 129 5.15 -3.34 -3.12
CA LEU A 129 4.16 -2.40 -3.66
C LEU A 129 4.60 -0.93 -3.54
N ALA A 130 5.08 -0.51 -2.37
CA ALA A 130 5.46 0.89 -2.14
C ALA A 130 6.62 1.34 -3.06
N THR A 131 7.63 0.48 -3.24
CA THR A 131 8.78 0.74 -4.11
C THR A 131 8.34 0.81 -5.58
N VAL A 132 7.49 -0.14 -6.00
CA VAL A 132 6.97 -0.17 -7.37
C VAL A 132 6.08 1.04 -7.65
N GLN A 133 5.19 1.43 -6.73
CA GLN A 133 4.36 2.63 -6.83
C GLN A 133 5.22 3.89 -6.99
N GLY A 134 6.22 4.08 -6.13
CA GLY A 134 7.10 5.23 -6.17
C GLY A 134 7.77 5.39 -7.53
N ALA A 135 8.38 4.34 -8.05
CA ALA A 135 9.07 4.35 -9.33
C ALA A 135 8.13 4.62 -10.51
N LEU A 136 7.00 3.91 -10.59
CA LEU A 136 6.03 4.04 -11.68
C LEU A 136 5.33 5.40 -11.68
N TRP A 137 4.92 5.90 -10.52
CA TRP A 137 4.20 7.16 -10.43
C TRP A 137 5.10 8.37 -10.66
N ARG A 138 6.39 8.26 -10.33
CA ARG A 138 7.40 9.21 -10.81
C ARG A 138 7.42 9.28 -12.35
N ALA A 139 7.47 8.13 -12.99
CA ALA A 139 7.48 8.03 -14.45
C ALA A 139 6.21 8.57 -15.12
N LEU A 140 5.06 8.48 -14.42
CA LEU A 140 3.80 9.11 -14.83
C LEU A 140 3.76 10.63 -14.59
N GLY A 141 4.75 11.20 -13.91
CA GLY A 141 4.82 12.63 -13.61
C GLY A 141 3.95 13.08 -12.44
N LEU A 142 3.57 12.17 -11.53
CA LEU A 142 2.95 12.54 -10.27
C LEU A 142 4.01 13.18 -9.36
N SER A 143 3.63 14.23 -8.65
CA SER A 143 4.46 14.79 -7.56
C SER A 143 4.47 13.85 -6.35
N GLU A 144 5.43 14.03 -5.44
CA GLU A 144 5.51 13.24 -4.20
C GLU A 144 4.21 13.29 -3.38
N PRO A 145 3.58 14.46 -3.13
CA PRO A 145 2.31 14.53 -2.42
C PRO A 145 1.16 13.86 -3.18
N GLU A 146 1.09 13.99 -4.52
CA GLU A 146 0.07 13.31 -5.33
C GLU A 146 0.23 11.78 -5.23
N ALA A 147 1.45 11.27 -5.37
CA ALA A 147 1.75 9.85 -5.24
C ALA A 147 1.41 9.32 -3.82
N ALA A 148 1.80 10.05 -2.78
CA ALA A 148 1.44 9.72 -1.41
C ALA A 148 -0.07 9.71 -1.19
N ALA A 149 -0.80 10.74 -1.67
CA ALA A 149 -2.25 10.83 -1.52
C ALA A 149 -2.97 9.65 -2.20
N VAL A 150 -2.54 9.28 -3.41
CA VAL A 150 -3.08 8.09 -4.13
C VAL A 150 -2.84 6.82 -3.33
N ALA A 151 -1.63 6.59 -2.81
CA ALA A 151 -1.31 5.39 -2.02
C ALA A 151 -2.13 5.32 -0.72
N GLY A 152 -2.22 6.44 0.01
CA GLY A 152 -3.03 6.52 1.23
C GLY A 152 -4.52 6.29 0.97
N TYR A 153 -5.05 6.88 -0.11
CA TYR A 153 -6.42 6.64 -0.55
C TYR A 153 -6.65 5.15 -0.89
N GLN A 154 -5.75 4.52 -1.66
CA GLN A 154 -5.85 3.11 -2.01
C GLN A 154 -5.85 2.20 -0.77
N LEU A 155 -5.01 2.48 0.23
CA LEU A 155 -4.99 1.73 1.48
C LEU A 155 -6.35 1.82 2.19
N VAL A 156 -6.87 3.03 2.37
CA VAL A 156 -8.13 3.26 3.11
C VAL A 156 -9.32 2.70 2.34
N SER A 157 -9.46 3.03 1.04
CA SER A 157 -10.58 2.59 0.21
C SER A 157 -10.58 1.07 0.01
N GLY A 158 -9.40 0.46 -0.14
CA GLY A 158 -9.24 -1.00 -0.24
C GLY A 158 -9.67 -1.72 1.04
N THR A 159 -9.29 -1.19 2.22
CA THR A 159 -9.68 -1.73 3.52
C THR A 159 -11.19 -1.57 3.75
N VAL A 160 -11.76 -0.42 3.40
CA VAL A 160 -13.23 -0.21 3.42
C VAL A 160 -13.94 -1.22 2.52
N SER A 161 -13.48 -1.36 1.28
CA SER A 161 -14.05 -2.32 0.32
C SER A 161 -14.00 -3.76 0.86
N ALA A 162 -12.89 -4.17 1.47
CA ALA A 162 -12.75 -5.48 2.09
C ALA A 162 -13.77 -5.66 3.24
N THR A 163 -13.93 -4.65 4.09
CA THR A 163 -14.88 -4.71 5.23
C THR A 163 -16.34 -4.79 4.78
N VAL A 164 -16.69 -4.06 3.71
CA VAL A 164 -18.04 -4.16 3.09
C VAL A 164 -18.27 -5.56 2.49
N ARG A 165 -17.27 -6.11 1.80
CA ARG A 165 -17.36 -7.48 1.23
C ARG A 165 -17.46 -8.57 2.29
N LEU A 166 -16.89 -8.35 3.47
CA LEU A 166 -17.04 -9.23 4.64
C LEU A 166 -18.44 -9.09 5.31
N GLY A 167 -19.28 -8.17 4.86
CA GLY A 167 -20.62 -7.95 5.39
C GLY A 167 -20.65 -7.28 6.77
N GLN A 168 -19.52 -6.69 7.23
CA GLN A 168 -19.44 -6.08 8.57
C GLN A 168 -20.01 -4.67 8.63
N VAL A 169 -19.94 -3.94 7.51
CA VAL A 169 -20.53 -2.60 7.39
C VAL A 169 -21.23 -2.48 6.04
N GLY A 170 -22.28 -1.67 5.97
CA GLY A 170 -22.94 -1.34 4.72
C GLY A 170 -22.11 -0.37 3.86
N ALA A 171 -22.43 -0.27 2.57
CA ALA A 171 -21.68 0.58 1.64
C ALA A 171 -21.64 2.06 2.07
N ILE A 172 -22.76 2.60 2.56
CA ILE A 172 -22.84 3.99 3.04
C ILE A 172 -21.98 4.19 4.29
N GLN A 173 -22.04 3.25 5.24
CA GLN A 173 -21.20 3.28 6.44
C GLN A 173 -19.72 3.19 6.10
N GLY A 174 -19.35 2.38 5.10
CA GLY A 174 -18.00 2.32 4.56
C GLY A 174 -17.54 3.67 3.99
N GLN A 175 -18.40 4.37 3.24
CA GLN A 175 -18.09 5.71 2.71
C GLN A 175 -17.97 6.77 3.84
N GLN A 176 -18.78 6.67 4.87
CA GLN A 176 -18.66 7.52 6.06
C GLN A 176 -17.30 7.31 6.76
N ALA A 177 -16.87 6.05 6.93
CA ALA A 177 -15.58 5.73 7.50
C ALA A 177 -14.41 6.23 6.63
N LEU A 178 -14.49 6.06 5.29
CA LEU A 178 -13.54 6.61 4.34
C LEU A 178 -13.44 8.13 4.51
N GLN A 179 -14.56 8.84 4.43
CA GLN A 179 -14.62 10.30 4.55
C GLN A 179 -14.03 10.81 5.88
N ALA A 180 -14.26 10.10 6.98
CA ALA A 180 -13.73 10.46 8.29
C ALA A 180 -12.19 10.42 8.37
N VAL A 181 -11.53 9.57 7.56
CA VAL A 181 -10.08 9.35 7.60
C VAL A 181 -9.34 10.13 6.50
N LEU A 182 -10.00 10.53 5.41
CA LEU A 182 -9.37 11.29 4.31
C LEU A 182 -8.62 12.55 4.76
N PRO A 183 -9.09 13.38 5.72
CA PRO A 183 -8.32 14.53 6.19
C PRO A 183 -6.95 14.16 6.78
N LEU A 184 -6.88 13.02 7.50
CA LEU A 184 -5.64 12.50 8.05
C LEU A 184 -4.69 12.02 6.93
N VAL A 185 -5.22 11.36 5.90
CA VAL A 185 -4.44 10.95 4.73
C VAL A 185 -3.85 12.18 4.03
N ALA A 186 -4.67 13.22 3.80
CA ALA A 186 -4.23 14.45 3.15
C ALA A 186 -3.12 15.16 3.97
N GLU A 187 -3.32 15.32 5.28
CA GLU A 187 -2.32 15.91 6.18
C GLU A 187 -0.98 15.16 6.10
N ILE A 188 -1.01 13.84 6.17
CA ILE A 188 0.22 13.03 6.17
C ILE A 188 0.87 13.00 4.77
N ALA A 189 0.08 13.00 3.69
CA ALA A 189 0.62 13.04 2.33
C ALA A 189 1.50 14.26 2.06
N GLU A 190 1.18 15.39 2.67
CA GLU A 190 1.94 16.66 2.56
C GLU A 190 3.17 16.73 3.49
N ARG A 191 3.32 15.81 4.45
CA ARG A 191 4.47 15.83 5.36
C ARG A 191 5.75 15.54 4.57
N PRO A 192 6.81 16.35 4.75
CA PRO A 192 8.07 16.06 4.13
C PRO A 192 8.64 14.72 4.64
N VAL A 193 9.26 13.97 3.74
CA VAL A 193 10.11 12.82 4.08
C VAL A 193 11.56 13.30 4.01
N PRO A 194 12.35 13.17 5.08
CA PRO A 194 13.76 13.53 5.06
C PRO A 194 14.52 12.77 3.96
N GLU A 195 15.60 13.35 3.48
CA GLU A 195 16.57 12.59 2.69
C GLU A 195 17.39 11.73 3.65
N GLU A 196 17.31 10.43 3.45
CA GLU A 196 18.07 9.46 4.23
C GLU A 196 19.31 9.05 3.44
N PRO A 197 20.49 8.92 4.07
CA PRO A 197 21.61 8.23 3.46
C PRO A 197 21.18 6.81 3.05
N ASP A 198 21.66 6.34 1.91
CA ASP A 198 21.25 5.05 1.34
C ASP A 198 21.50 3.83 2.25
N ASP A 199 22.39 3.95 3.22
CA ASP A 199 22.75 2.93 4.22
C ASP A 199 21.96 3.06 5.53
N ALA A 200 21.12 4.10 5.68
CA ALA A 200 20.39 4.42 6.91
C ALA A 200 18.87 4.44 6.73
N ILE A 201 18.32 3.75 5.71
CA ILE A 201 16.87 3.72 5.47
C ILE A 201 16.19 2.99 6.63
N VAL A 202 15.46 3.74 7.46
CA VAL A 202 14.71 3.22 8.61
C VAL A 202 13.23 3.37 8.36
N LEU A 203 12.50 2.24 8.36
CA LEU A 203 11.05 2.19 8.25
C LEU A 203 10.48 1.67 9.56
N THR A 204 9.62 2.45 10.21
CA THR A 204 9.18 2.21 11.61
C THR A 204 7.70 1.84 11.74
N GLY A 205 7.12 1.23 10.72
CA GLY A 205 5.71 0.82 10.77
C GLY A 205 5.45 -0.17 11.92
N PHE A 206 4.41 0.09 12.75
CA PHE A 206 4.07 -0.75 13.89
C PHE A 206 2.54 -0.85 14.08
N THR A 207 1.97 -1.98 13.69
CA THR A 207 0.52 -2.27 13.78
C THR A 207 0.25 -3.67 14.37
N PRO A 208 0.63 -3.94 15.61
CA PRO A 208 0.69 -5.30 16.16
C PRO A 208 -0.65 -6.04 16.15
N LEU A 209 -1.78 -5.35 16.37
CA LEU A 209 -3.09 -6.00 16.32
C LEU A 209 -3.42 -6.52 14.92
N ILE A 210 -3.11 -5.74 13.90
CA ILE A 210 -3.32 -6.11 12.49
C ILE A 210 -2.35 -7.23 12.09
N GLU A 211 -1.12 -7.15 12.53
CA GLU A 211 -0.08 -8.15 12.28
C GLU A 211 -0.43 -9.51 12.90
N ILE A 212 -0.87 -9.51 14.16
CA ILE A 212 -1.36 -10.73 14.85
C ILE A 212 -2.60 -11.28 14.14
N ALA A 213 -3.54 -10.42 13.75
CA ALA A 213 -4.73 -10.82 13.02
C ALA A 213 -4.38 -11.45 11.66
N ALA A 214 -3.44 -10.86 10.91
CA ALA A 214 -2.94 -11.40 9.65
C ALA A 214 -2.25 -12.77 9.84
N MET A 215 -1.44 -12.93 10.90
CA MET A 215 -0.79 -14.23 11.22
C MET A 215 -1.82 -15.33 11.57
N ARG A 216 -2.87 -14.98 12.32
CA ARG A 216 -3.95 -15.92 12.65
C ARG A 216 -4.74 -16.29 11.41
N HIS A 217 -5.09 -15.30 10.60
CA HIS A 217 -5.83 -15.50 9.37
C HIS A 217 -5.06 -16.36 8.35
N ALA A 218 -3.75 -16.21 8.25
CA ALA A 218 -2.92 -17.03 7.36
C ALA A 218 -3.01 -18.55 7.66
N ARG A 219 -3.47 -18.94 8.87
CA ARG A 219 -3.68 -20.33 9.31
C ARG A 219 -5.15 -20.77 9.28
N ALA A 220 -6.07 -19.89 8.88
CA ALA A 220 -7.49 -20.21 8.83
C ALA A 220 -7.83 -21.08 7.61
N ASP A 221 -8.74 -22.06 7.81
CA ASP A 221 -9.16 -22.99 6.76
C ASP A 221 -10.00 -22.31 5.67
N LEU A 222 -10.79 -21.30 6.04
CA LEU A 222 -11.61 -20.52 5.13
C LEU A 222 -11.11 -19.09 5.06
N ARG A 223 -10.81 -18.61 3.85
CA ARG A 223 -10.33 -17.26 3.58
C ARG A 223 -11.01 -16.69 2.35
N LEU A 224 -11.53 -15.48 2.48
CA LEU A 224 -12.10 -14.74 1.34
C LEU A 224 -11.01 -13.99 0.56
N PHE A 225 -9.92 -13.62 1.24
CA PHE A 225 -8.82 -12.85 0.68
C PHE A 225 -7.51 -13.65 0.64
N ALA A 226 -6.59 -13.22 -0.22
CA ALA A 226 -5.35 -13.96 -0.54
C ALA A 226 -4.19 -13.70 0.44
N ASN A 227 -4.39 -12.92 1.50
CA ASN A 227 -3.36 -12.56 2.49
C ASN A 227 -3.60 -13.20 3.85
#